data_3c6071af2e3514cc5b14c04201166ae7
#
_entry.id   3c6071af2e3514cc5b14c04201166ae7
#
_cell.length_a   1.000
_cell.length_b   1.000
_cell.length_c   1.000
_cell.angle_alpha   90.00
_cell.angle_beta   90.00
_cell.angle_gamma   90.00
#
_symmetry.space_group_name_H-M   'P 1'
#
loop_
_entity.id
_entity.type
_entity.pdbx_description
1 polymer ?
#
loop_
_entity_poly.entity_id
_entity_poly.type
_entity_poly.pdbx_seq_one_letter_code
_entity_poly.pdbx_strand_id
1 'polypeptide(L)'
;AIHEWTLPHPESRPRRIAITPDDIIYYADYSRGYLGRLDPKTGAIKEWPSPGGPKSQPYGITYLNGAIWYCESNLKPNTLARFDLKTEKFQTWAIPAGGGVVRNMMTTKDGNIVMAESALNMVALVTVGK
;
A
#
# COMPACT_ATOMS: atom_id res chain seq x y z
N ALA A 1 1.65 17.64 20.93
CA ALA A 1 0.24 17.20 20.95
C ALA A 1 0.04 16.01 20.01
N ILE A 2 -0.93 15.17 20.33
CA ILE A 2 -1.33 14.03 19.49
C ILE A 2 -2.75 14.30 19.03
N HIS A 3 -2.96 14.21 17.72
CA HIS A 3 -4.28 14.32 17.12
C HIS A 3 -4.66 12.95 16.52
N GLU A 4 -5.90 12.52 16.76
CA GLU A 4 -6.35 11.20 16.31
C GLU A 4 -7.61 11.35 15.47
N TRP A 5 -7.68 10.57 14.40
CA TRP A 5 -8.85 10.53 13.52
C TRP A 5 -9.42 9.12 13.52
N THR A 6 -10.71 9.03 13.79
CA THR A 6 -11.43 7.75 13.70
C THR A 6 -11.77 7.46 12.25
N LEU A 7 -11.42 6.25 11.78
CA LEU A 7 -11.74 5.82 10.44
C LEU A 7 -13.24 5.51 10.32
N PRO A 8 -13.82 5.63 9.09
CA PRO A 8 -15.27 5.49 8.89
C PRO A 8 -15.85 4.13 9.28
N HIS A 9 -15.03 3.06 9.21
CA HIS A 9 -15.51 1.71 9.46
C HIS A 9 -14.81 1.11 10.69
N PRO A 10 -15.59 0.66 11.71
CA PRO A 10 -14.99 0.15 12.95
C PRO A 10 -14.10 -1.07 12.78
N GLU A 11 -14.33 -1.87 11.74
CA GLU A 11 -13.55 -3.08 11.45
C GLU A 11 -12.24 -2.80 10.72
N SER A 12 -11.95 -1.56 10.36
CA SER A 12 -10.70 -1.20 9.69
C SER A 12 -9.48 -1.54 10.54
N ARG A 13 -8.42 -2.00 9.89
CA ARG A 13 -7.12 -2.23 10.51
C ARG A 13 -6.02 -1.61 9.65
N PRO A 14 -5.73 -0.31 9.82
CA PRO A 14 -4.62 0.30 9.12
C PRO A 14 -3.31 -0.26 9.67
N ARG A 15 -2.64 -1.07 8.87
CA ARG A 15 -1.41 -1.77 9.29
C ARG A 15 -0.16 -0.95 9.01
N ARG A 16 -0.07 -0.40 7.82
CA ARG A 16 1.07 0.41 7.39
C ARG A 16 0.58 1.67 6.73
N ILE A 17 1.40 2.68 6.80
CA ILE A 17 1.10 3.98 6.22
C ILE A 17 2.23 4.42 5.31
N ALA A 18 1.89 5.30 4.36
CA ALA A 18 2.84 6.05 3.55
C ALA A 18 2.42 7.50 3.55
N ILE A 19 3.38 8.39 3.33
CA ILE A 19 3.11 9.82 3.32
C ILE A 19 3.62 10.42 2.01
N THR A 20 2.83 11.31 1.43
CA THR A 20 3.21 12.01 0.22
C THR A 20 4.03 13.26 0.54
N PRO A 21 4.69 13.89 -0.47
CA PRO A 21 5.45 15.11 -0.23
C PRO A 21 4.63 16.28 0.33
N ASP A 22 3.32 16.32 0.08
CA ASP A 22 2.41 17.32 0.63
C ASP A 22 1.70 16.86 1.91
N ASP A 23 2.26 15.84 2.58
CA ASP A 23 1.80 15.36 3.88
C ASP A 23 0.40 14.74 3.89
N ILE A 24 -0.02 14.19 2.78
CA ILE A 24 -1.22 13.35 2.73
C ILE A 24 -0.85 11.93 3.15
N ILE A 25 -1.65 11.35 4.02
CA ILE A 25 -1.41 10.03 4.57
C ILE A 25 -2.24 9.00 3.80
N TYR A 26 -1.59 7.93 3.37
CA TYR A 26 -2.27 6.76 2.81
C TYR A 26 -2.05 5.58 3.74
N TYR A 27 -3.06 4.74 3.90
CA TYR A 27 -2.97 3.57 4.77
C TYR A 27 -3.52 2.33 4.07
N ALA A 28 -2.91 1.20 4.39
CA ALA A 28 -3.35 -0.10 3.92
C ALA A 28 -4.30 -0.69 4.96
N ASP A 29 -5.58 -0.81 4.60
CA ASP A 29 -6.58 -1.41 5.48
C ASP A 29 -6.55 -2.93 5.27
N TYR A 30 -5.79 -3.58 6.12
CA TYR A 30 -5.54 -5.01 6.07
C TYR A 30 -6.83 -5.83 6.20
N SER A 31 -7.72 -5.40 7.07
CA SER A 31 -8.92 -6.16 7.44
C SER A 31 -10.01 -6.12 6.37
N ARG A 32 -10.19 -4.96 5.74
CA ARG A 32 -11.27 -4.74 4.78
C ARG A 32 -10.84 -4.87 3.32
N GLY A 33 -9.53 -4.88 3.05
CA GLY A 33 -9.02 -4.89 1.68
C GLY A 33 -9.23 -3.56 0.97
N TYR A 34 -8.86 -2.47 1.62
CA TYR A 34 -8.99 -1.11 1.10
C TYR A 34 -7.67 -0.36 1.17
N LEU A 35 -7.52 0.60 0.28
CA LEU A 35 -6.54 1.67 0.39
C LEU A 35 -7.27 2.90 0.90
N GLY A 36 -6.76 3.52 1.96
CA GLY A 36 -7.35 4.72 2.52
C GLY A 36 -6.45 5.92 2.40
N ARG A 37 -7.06 7.11 2.39
CA ARG A 37 -6.39 8.39 2.32
C ARG A 37 -6.94 9.28 3.43
N LEU A 38 -6.05 9.91 4.19
CA LEU A 38 -6.39 10.88 5.21
C LEU A 38 -5.65 12.18 4.95
N ASP A 39 -6.39 13.28 4.86
CA ASP A 39 -5.82 14.62 4.83
C ASP A 39 -5.81 15.18 6.27
N PRO A 40 -4.63 15.30 6.90
CA PRO A 40 -4.59 15.76 8.29
C PRO A 40 -4.98 17.23 8.46
N LYS A 41 -4.99 18.04 7.42
CA LYS A 41 -5.42 19.44 7.50
C LYS A 41 -6.92 19.59 7.62
N THR A 42 -7.68 18.70 7.02
CA THR A 42 -9.15 18.77 6.97
C THR A 42 -9.83 17.65 7.73
N GLY A 43 -9.11 16.55 7.99
CA GLY A 43 -9.67 15.32 8.54
C GLY A 43 -10.45 14.50 7.50
N ALA A 44 -10.46 14.91 6.23
CA ALA A 44 -11.19 14.20 5.18
C ALA A 44 -10.56 12.84 4.90
N ILE A 45 -11.40 11.82 4.81
CA ILE A 45 -10.98 10.45 4.52
C ILE A 45 -11.67 9.98 3.25
N LYS A 46 -10.89 9.34 2.37
CA LYS A 46 -11.38 8.69 1.17
C LYS A 46 -10.84 7.28 1.10
N GLU A 47 -11.63 6.34 0.58
CA GLU A 47 -11.26 4.94 0.55
C GLU A 47 -11.58 4.33 -0.79
N TRP A 48 -10.73 3.39 -1.25
CA TRP A 48 -10.91 2.67 -2.49
C TRP A 48 -10.77 1.17 -2.21
N PRO A 49 -11.66 0.32 -2.75
CA PRO A 49 -11.46 -1.12 -2.63
C PRO A 49 -10.19 -1.55 -3.36
N SER A 50 -9.41 -2.40 -2.73
CA SER A 50 -8.20 -2.96 -3.34
C SER A 50 -8.58 -3.91 -4.48
N PRO A 51 -7.83 -3.93 -5.59
CA PRO A 51 -8.18 -4.77 -6.76
C PRO A 51 -8.38 -6.24 -6.45
N GLY A 52 -7.61 -6.78 -5.49
CA GLY A 52 -7.71 -8.19 -5.10
C GLY A 52 -8.92 -8.54 -4.24
N GLY A 53 -9.73 -7.55 -3.87
CA GLY A 53 -10.97 -7.76 -3.12
C GLY A 53 -10.83 -7.65 -1.61
N PRO A 54 -11.95 -7.88 -0.89
CA PRO A 54 -12.01 -7.61 0.55
C PRO A 54 -11.13 -8.51 1.42
N LYS A 55 -10.64 -9.61 0.88
CA LYS A 55 -9.74 -10.52 1.60
C LYS A 55 -8.30 -10.44 1.15
N SER A 56 -7.95 -9.43 0.36
CA SER A 56 -6.60 -9.29 -0.22
C SER A 56 -5.51 -8.92 0.78
N GLN A 57 -5.87 -8.41 1.94
CA GLN A 57 -4.94 -8.04 3.01
C GLN A 57 -3.82 -7.11 2.56
N PRO A 58 -4.12 -5.86 2.17
CA PRO A 58 -3.11 -4.87 1.88
C PRO A 58 -2.20 -4.64 3.10
N TYR A 59 -0.88 -4.57 2.88
CA TYR A 59 0.06 -4.52 3.99
C TYR A 59 1.20 -3.52 3.72
N GLY A 60 2.36 -4.00 3.26
CA GLY A 60 3.50 -3.12 2.97
C GLY A 60 3.14 -2.06 1.95
N ILE A 61 3.54 -0.81 2.21
CA ILE A 61 3.10 0.35 1.42
C ILE A 61 4.21 1.40 1.39
N THR A 62 4.33 2.09 0.27
CA THR A 62 5.26 3.22 0.12
C THR A 62 4.75 4.20 -0.93
N TYR A 63 5.29 5.42 -0.92
CA TYR A 63 5.05 6.43 -1.94
C TYR A 63 6.24 6.48 -2.90
N LEU A 64 5.98 6.59 -4.19
CA LEU A 64 7.02 6.81 -5.19
C LEU A 64 6.46 7.55 -6.41
N ASN A 65 7.01 8.73 -6.70
CA ASN A 65 6.76 9.46 -7.95
C ASN A 65 5.28 9.55 -8.34
N GLY A 66 4.45 10.11 -7.46
CA GLY A 66 3.04 10.35 -7.76
C GLY A 66 2.14 9.13 -7.65
N ALA A 67 2.61 8.05 -7.06
CA ALA A 67 1.82 6.85 -6.86
C ALA A 67 2.05 6.25 -5.48
N ILE A 68 1.03 5.58 -4.99
CA ILE A 68 1.14 4.72 -3.82
C ILE A 68 1.33 3.29 -4.32
N TRP A 69 2.34 2.61 -3.79
CA TRP A 69 2.63 1.21 -4.09
C TRP A 69 2.41 0.39 -2.83
N TYR A 70 1.74 -0.73 -2.93
CA TYR A 70 1.53 -1.61 -1.79
C TYR A 70 1.36 -3.06 -2.24
N CYS A 71 1.46 -3.98 -1.29
CA CYS A 71 1.28 -5.40 -1.57
C CYS A 71 -0.05 -5.88 -1.05
N GLU A 72 -0.71 -6.72 -1.84
CA GLU A 72 -1.85 -7.52 -1.39
C GLU A 72 -1.29 -8.88 -0.95
N SER A 73 -1.48 -9.24 0.32
CA SER A 73 -0.72 -10.29 0.98
C SER A 73 -1.50 -11.58 1.21
N ASN A 74 -2.69 -11.71 0.65
CA ASN A 74 -3.52 -12.92 0.81
C ASN A 74 -4.15 -13.34 -0.53
N LEU A 75 -3.34 -13.38 -1.54
CA LEU A 75 -3.71 -13.84 -2.89
C LEU A 75 -2.75 -14.96 -3.31
N LYS A 76 -3.08 -15.66 -4.40
CA LYS A 76 -2.23 -16.70 -4.99
C LYS A 76 -2.08 -16.47 -6.50
N PRO A 77 -0.99 -15.85 -6.96
CA PRO A 77 0.10 -15.26 -6.18
C PRO A 77 -0.33 -13.93 -5.55
N ASN A 78 0.43 -13.47 -4.56
CA ASN A 78 0.30 -12.12 -4.05
C ASN A 78 0.73 -11.12 -5.10
N THR A 79 0.26 -9.88 -4.98
CA THR A 79 0.48 -8.85 -5.98
C THR A 79 1.15 -7.62 -5.39
N LEU A 80 1.85 -6.91 -6.26
CA LEU A 80 2.24 -5.53 -6.04
C LEU A 80 1.22 -4.66 -6.76
N ALA A 81 0.62 -3.72 -6.04
CA ALA A 81 -0.38 -2.80 -6.57
C ALA A 81 0.20 -1.38 -6.64
N ARG A 82 -0.15 -0.67 -7.71
CA ARG A 82 0.18 0.75 -7.89
C ARG A 82 -1.10 1.53 -8.03
N PHE A 83 -1.25 2.57 -7.21
CA PHE A 83 -2.36 3.49 -7.26
C PHE A 83 -1.87 4.86 -7.71
N ASP A 84 -2.30 5.31 -8.87
CA ASP A 84 -1.94 6.61 -9.42
C ASP A 84 -2.74 7.71 -8.71
N LEU A 85 -2.05 8.69 -8.11
CA LEU A 85 -2.70 9.73 -7.32
C LEU A 85 -3.53 10.69 -8.17
N LYS A 86 -3.20 10.84 -9.44
CA LYS A 86 -3.88 11.74 -10.36
C LYS A 86 -5.15 11.14 -10.93
N THR A 87 -5.03 9.92 -11.46
CA THR A 87 -6.13 9.23 -12.14
C THR A 87 -6.99 8.41 -11.20
N GLU A 88 -6.47 8.09 -10.01
CA GLU A 88 -7.09 7.21 -9.03
C GLU A 88 -7.37 5.81 -9.59
N LYS A 89 -6.46 5.33 -10.43
CA LYS A 89 -6.55 4.01 -11.04
C LYS A 89 -5.46 3.09 -10.52
N PHE A 90 -5.80 1.81 -10.45
CA PHE A 90 -4.91 0.76 -9.98
C PHE A 90 -4.31 -0.01 -11.14
N GLN A 91 -3.06 -0.46 -10.94
CA GLN A 91 -2.40 -1.48 -11.74
C GLN A 91 -1.85 -2.53 -10.77
N THR A 92 -1.80 -3.78 -11.18
CA THR A 92 -1.24 -4.84 -10.35
C THR A 92 -0.34 -5.76 -11.15
N TRP A 93 0.64 -6.34 -10.45
CA TRP A 93 1.58 -7.31 -11.01
C TRP A 93 1.72 -8.47 -10.03
N ALA A 94 1.74 -9.68 -10.54
CA ALA A 94 2.03 -10.86 -9.72
C ALA A 94 3.49 -10.81 -9.23
N ILE A 95 3.69 -11.12 -7.96
CA ILE A 95 5.05 -11.25 -7.42
C ILE A 95 5.55 -12.65 -7.78
N PRO A 96 6.71 -12.77 -8.49
CA PRO A 96 7.11 -14.04 -9.13
C PRO A 96 7.15 -15.26 -8.21
N ALA A 97 7.66 -15.11 -6.98
CA ALA A 97 7.74 -16.23 -6.04
C ALA A 97 6.51 -16.34 -5.13
N GLY A 98 5.43 -15.64 -5.48
CA GLY A 98 4.19 -15.61 -4.67
C GLY A 98 4.16 -14.55 -3.59
N GLY A 99 5.31 -13.91 -3.29
CA GLY A 99 5.40 -12.77 -2.40
C GLY A 99 5.48 -13.06 -0.91
N GLY A 100 5.02 -14.23 -0.47
CA GLY A 100 4.91 -14.52 0.96
C GLY A 100 4.04 -13.48 1.65
N VAL A 101 4.56 -12.85 2.71
CA VAL A 101 3.92 -11.69 3.35
C VAL A 101 4.86 -10.50 3.27
N VAL A 102 4.50 -9.50 2.48
CA VAL A 102 5.29 -8.27 2.35
C VAL A 102 4.77 -7.26 3.37
N ARG A 103 5.45 -7.17 4.51
CA ARG A 103 5.10 -6.23 5.57
C ARG A 103 5.75 -4.87 5.40
N ASN A 104 6.91 -4.84 4.77
CA ASN A 104 7.67 -3.60 4.56
C ASN A 104 8.14 -3.49 3.13
N MET A 105 8.12 -2.28 2.61
CA MET A 105 8.79 -1.91 1.38
C MET A 105 9.33 -0.50 1.51
N MET A 106 10.38 -0.22 0.77
CA MET A 106 11.04 1.08 0.78
C MET A 106 11.45 1.45 -0.63
N THR A 107 11.68 2.73 -0.85
CA THR A 107 12.17 3.22 -2.14
C THR A 107 13.69 3.35 -2.11
N THR A 108 14.30 3.14 -3.27
CA THR A 108 15.72 3.41 -3.46
C THR A 108 15.92 4.85 -3.95
N LYS A 109 17.16 5.35 -3.89
CA LYS A 109 17.49 6.70 -4.35
C LYS A 109 17.23 6.89 -5.84
N ASP A 110 17.39 5.83 -6.63
CA ASP A 110 17.22 5.88 -8.08
C ASP A 110 15.81 5.53 -8.55
N GLY A 111 14.84 5.50 -7.62
CA GLY A 111 13.43 5.38 -7.98
C GLY A 111 12.94 3.97 -8.21
N ASN A 112 13.47 3.02 -7.49
CA ASN A 112 13.00 1.63 -7.46
C ASN A 112 12.43 1.29 -6.10
N ILE A 113 11.89 0.08 -5.94
CA ILE A 113 11.29 -0.39 -4.69
C ILE A 113 11.96 -1.67 -4.25
N VAL A 114 12.24 -1.78 -2.96
CA VAL A 114 12.69 -3.03 -2.34
C VAL A 114 11.60 -3.55 -1.41
N MET A 115 11.44 -4.86 -1.38
CA MET A 115 10.42 -5.54 -0.58
C MET A 115 11.05 -6.70 0.19
N ALA A 116 10.64 -6.85 1.45
CA ALA A 116 10.98 -8.04 2.23
C ALA A 116 9.87 -9.07 2.04
N GLU A 117 10.17 -10.19 1.43
CA GLU A 117 9.22 -11.28 1.23
C GLU A 117 9.32 -12.26 2.40
N SER A 118 8.67 -11.90 3.51
CA SER A 118 8.66 -12.72 4.72
C SER A 118 8.04 -14.09 4.42
N ALA A 119 8.54 -15.10 5.10
CA ALA A 119 8.17 -16.51 4.94
C ALA A 119 8.71 -17.16 3.67
N LEU A 120 9.35 -16.42 2.76
CA LEU A 120 9.99 -16.98 1.56
C LEU A 120 11.50 -16.87 1.59
N ASN A 121 12.07 -16.29 2.64
CA ASN A 121 13.51 -16.08 2.75
C ASN A 121 14.08 -15.29 1.55
N MET A 122 13.35 -14.23 1.14
CA MET A 122 13.72 -13.45 -0.04
C MET A 122 13.61 -11.95 0.23
N VAL A 123 14.44 -11.21 -0.49
CA VAL A 123 14.32 -9.77 -0.67
C VAL A 123 14.18 -9.51 -2.17
N ALA A 124 13.23 -8.69 -2.56
CA ALA A 124 12.97 -8.38 -3.95
C ALA A 124 13.32 -6.94 -4.28
N LEU A 125 13.86 -6.71 -5.46
CA LEU A 125 14.02 -5.39 -6.06
C LEU A 125 13.05 -5.26 -7.21
N VAL A 126 12.21 -4.24 -7.16
CA VAL A 126 11.30 -3.90 -8.24
C VAL A 126 11.90 -2.73 -9.01
N THR A 127 12.27 -2.96 -10.25
CA THR A 127 12.74 -1.88 -11.12
C THR A 127 11.52 -1.21 -11.75
N VAL A 128 11.37 0.08 -11.47
CA VAL A 128 10.21 0.84 -11.95
C VAL A 128 10.61 1.52 -13.27
N GLY A 129 9.89 1.23 -14.34
CA GLY A 129 10.10 1.84 -15.64
C GLY A 129 9.82 3.34 -15.61
N LYS A 130 10.51 4.07 -16.47
CA LYS A 130 10.41 5.54 -16.54
C LYS A 130 9.84 6.00 -17.87
#